data_bad683eff44d40e6a014295aae0fe471
#
_entry.id   bad683eff44d40e6a014295aae0fe471
#
_cell.length_a   1.000
_cell.length_b   1.000
_cell.length_c   1.000
_cell.angle_alpha   90.00
_cell.angle_beta   90.00
_cell.angle_gamma   90.00
#
_symmetry.space_group_name_H-M   'P 1'
#
loop_
_entity.id
_entity.type
_entity.pdbx_description
1 polymer ?
#
loop_
_entity_poly.entity_id
_entity_poly.type
_entity_poly.pdbx_seq_one_letter_code
_entity_poly.pdbx_strand_id
1 'polypeptide(L)'
;MLHISGKGCIFALVITTFSLFSDTKFQKLSYTMINYSIVMRSVNPNLFEINQAKARVKRAEAEGKKPDEADTKLLATERQKAFAIAQYSDVMTIDKFARHIATHGSVYHRADIAAILYLAVDCMREQLLEGKKIRLGDLGDFSVNLSSKGADKAEAFSAQNITDVKVMWEPGTEFKTLLSEAEFNLVASRAAQAKVLRAIKAGESNVDLSQPDIPDEGDPSNPSGGSGTDEGDNPDQL
;
A
#
# COMPACT_ATOMS: atom_id res chain seq x y z
N MET A 1 -58.56 -21.78 -51.00
CA MET A 1 -57.81 -20.61 -51.41
C MET A 1 -57.76 -19.66 -50.24
N LEU A 2 -56.69 -19.65 -49.44
CA LEU A 2 -56.26 -18.51 -48.63
C LEU A 2 -54.88 -18.80 -48.07
N HIS A 3 -53.95 -18.08 -48.56
CA HIS A 3 -52.54 -18.08 -48.21
C HIS A 3 -52.35 -17.33 -46.90
N ILE A 4 -51.79 -17.92 -45.84
CA ILE A 4 -51.32 -17.18 -44.66
C ILE A 4 -49.81 -17.39 -44.54
N SER A 5 -49.12 -16.30 -44.85
CA SER A 5 -47.69 -16.12 -44.75
C SER A 5 -47.25 -16.18 -43.31
N GLY A 6 -46.48 -17.20 -42.95
CA GLY A 6 -45.81 -17.32 -41.65
C GLY A 6 -44.48 -16.57 -41.69
N LYS A 7 -44.44 -15.35 -41.19
CA LYS A 7 -43.18 -14.64 -40.81
C LYS A 7 -43.45 -13.74 -39.60
N GLY A 8 -43.50 -14.34 -38.42
CA GLY A 8 -43.73 -13.53 -37.22
C GLY A 8 -43.34 -14.13 -35.86
N CYS A 9 -42.82 -15.36 -35.84
CA CYS A 9 -42.62 -16.06 -34.54
C CYS A 9 -41.15 -16.40 -34.19
N ILE A 10 -40.18 -16.04 -35.02
CA ILE A 10 -38.77 -16.36 -34.74
C ILE A 10 -38.04 -15.19 -34.07
N PHE A 11 -38.56 -13.97 -34.16
CA PHE A 11 -37.90 -12.78 -33.59
C PHE A 11 -38.16 -12.57 -32.07
N ALA A 12 -39.20 -13.13 -31.52
CA ALA A 12 -39.53 -12.97 -30.11
C ALA A 12 -38.78 -13.94 -29.17
N LEU A 13 -38.22 -15.04 -29.68
CA LEU A 13 -37.55 -16.07 -28.86
C LEU A 13 -36.03 -15.81 -28.70
N VAL A 14 -35.47 -14.95 -29.52
CA VAL A 14 -34.01 -14.60 -29.45
C VAL A 14 -33.75 -13.47 -28.49
N ILE A 15 -34.73 -12.61 -28.20
CA ILE A 15 -34.55 -11.47 -27.30
C ILE A 15 -34.66 -11.88 -25.81
N THR A 16 -35.43 -12.94 -25.50
CA THR A 16 -35.60 -13.40 -24.11
C THR A 16 -34.45 -14.27 -23.59
N THR A 17 -33.64 -14.87 -24.46
CA THR A 17 -32.47 -15.65 -24.05
C THR A 17 -31.19 -14.82 -23.92
N PHE A 18 -31.16 -13.59 -24.44
CA PHE A 18 -30.00 -12.71 -24.34
C PHE A 18 -30.00 -11.86 -23.06
N SER A 19 -31.15 -11.75 -22.37
CA SER A 19 -31.27 -10.97 -21.14
C SER A 19 -30.92 -11.73 -19.86
N LEU A 20 -30.76 -13.06 -19.91
CA LEU A 20 -30.45 -13.87 -18.71
C LEU A 20 -28.95 -14.25 -18.59
N PHE A 21 -28.10 -13.84 -19.53
CA PHE A 21 -26.68 -14.21 -19.50
C PHE A 21 -25.73 -13.03 -19.28
N SER A 22 -26.24 -11.80 -19.09
CA SER A 22 -25.37 -10.60 -19.01
C SER A 22 -25.13 -10.05 -17.61
N ASP A 23 -25.85 -10.49 -16.56
CA ASP A 23 -25.80 -9.78 -15.28
C ASP A 23 -24.89 -10.35 -14.21
N THR A 24 -24.36 -11.58 -14.37
CA THR A 24 -23.53 -12.19 -13.30
C THR A 24 -22.02 -12.07 -13.53
N LYS A 25 -21.57 -11.76 -14.73
CA LYS A 25 -20.13 -11.66 -15.04
C LYS A 25 -19.59 -10.22 -15.09
N PHE A 26 -20.46 -9.25 -15.29
CA PHE A 26 -20.03 -7.83 -15.40
C PHE A 26 -19.89 -7.12 -14.05
N GLN A 27 -20.52 -7.60 -12.97
CA GLN A 27 -20.37 -7.00 -11.64
C GLN A 27 -19.12 -7.47 -10.89
N LYS A 28 -18.44 -8.52 -11.32
CA LYS A 28 -17.24 -9.05 -10.67
C LYS A 28 -15.92 -8.47 -11.20
N LEU A 29 -15.95 -7.71 -12.30
CA LEU A 29 -14.72 -7.21 -12.97
C LEU A 29 -14.19 -5.87 -12.43
N SER A 30 -14.87 -5.23 -11.50
CA SER A 30 -14.50 -3.86 -11.07
C SER A 30 -13.63 -3.80 -9.81
N TYR A 31 -13.34 -4.92 -9.12
CA TYR A 31 -12.80 -4.87 -7.75
C TYR A 31 -11.48 -5.60 -7.50
N THR A 32 -10.86 -6.19 -8.51
CA THR A 32 -9.64 -7.00 -8.33
C THR A 32 -8.37 -6.37 -8.92
N MET A 33 -8.42 -5.12 -9.39
CA MET A 33 -7.25 -4.47 -9.98
C MET A 33 -6.40 -3.79 -8.90
N ILE A 34 -5.17 -4.26 -8.75
CA ILE A 34 -4.15 -3.63 -7.92
C ILE A 34 -3.38 -2.62 -8.79
N ASN A 35 -3.50 -1.34 -8.44
CA ASN A 35 -2.73 -0.29 -9.09
C ASN A 35 -1.27 -0.36 -8.62
N TYR A 36 -0.34 -0.24 -9.55
CA TYR A 36 1.08 -0.16 -9.25
C TYR A 36 1.78 0.91 -10.08
N SER A 37 2.87 1.45 -9.56
CA SER A 37 3.79 2.30 -10.31
C SER A 37 5.17 1.69 -10.33
N ILE A 38 6.02 2.13 -11.26
CA ILE A 38 7.39 1.68 -11.39
C ILE A 38 8.32 2.68 -10.69
N VAL A 39 9.26 2.16 -9.88
CA VAL A 39 10.33 2.96 -9.27
C VAL A 39 11.68 2.34 -9.59
N MET A 40 12.67 3.18 -9.83
CA MET A 40 14.06 2.76 -9.99
C MET A 40 14.72 2.67 -8.63
N ARG A 41 15.34 1.52 -8.32
CA ARG A 41 16.08 1.31 -7.07
C ARG A 41 17.47 0.79 -7.37
N SER A 42 18.44 1.29 -6.63
CA SER A 42 19.80 0.77 -6.64
C SER A 42 19.83 -0.67 -6.10
N VAL A 43 20.53 -1.54 -6.79
CA VAL A 43 20.70 -2.96 -6.44
C VAL A 43 22.15 -3.32 -6.11
N ASN A 44 22.97 -2.34 -5.83
CA ASN A 44 24.36 -2.55 -5.49
C ASN A 44 24.50 -3.11 -4.07
N PRO A 45 25.47 -4.01 -3.82
CA PRO A 45 25.74 -4.52 -2.47
C PRO A 45 26.21 -3.40 -1.52
N ASN A 46 26.92 -2.38 -2.05
CA ASN A 46 27.46 -1.25 -1.29
C ASN A 46 26.51 -0.04 -1.29
N LEU A 47 25.22 -0.28 -1.11
CA LEU A 47 24.19 0.78 -1.18
C LEU A 47 24.44 1.93 -0.19
N PHE A 48 24.96 1.62 1.00
CA PHE A 48 25.29 2.61 2.03
C PHE A 48 26.37 3.60 1.54
N GLU A 49 27.46 3.07 0.97
CA GLU A 49 28.56 3.89 0.44
C GLU A 49 28.10 4.74 -0.75
N ILE A 50 27.30 4.18 -1.64
CA ILE A 50 26.70 4.91 -2.78
C ILE A 50 25.82 6.06 -2.28
N ASN A 51 24.98 5.85 -1.28
CA ASN A 51 24.15 6.91 -0.72
C ASN A 51 24.96 7.99 -0.03
N GLN A 52 26.05 7.64 0.67
CA GLN A 52 26.97 8.62 1.22
C GLN A 52 27.68 9.43 0.12
N ALA A 53 28.14 8.77 -0.95
CA ALA A 53 28.75 9.43 -2.08
C ALA A 53 27.79 10.42 -2.76
N LYS A 54 26.50 10.01 -2.97
CA LYS A 54 25.45 10.92 -3.47
C LYS A 54 25.29 12.17 -2.61
N ALA A 55 25.25 11.98 -1.29
CA ALA A 55 25.10 13.10 -0.35
C ALA A 55 26.33 14.06 -0.40
N ARG A 56 27.56 13.51 -0.51
CA ARG A 56 28.79 14.32 -0.63
C ARG A 56 28.83 15.08 -1.95
N VAL A 57 28.51 14.43 -3.07
CA VAL A 57 28.44 15.07 -4.40
C VAL A 57 27.42 16.19 -4.40
N LYS A 58 26.20 15.93 -3.93
CA LYS A 58 25.13 16.96 -3.83
C LYS A 58 25.55 18.16 -2.99
N ARG A 59 26.28 17.93 -1.88
CA ARG A 59 26.80 19.01 -1.04
C ARG A 59 27.88 19.81 -1.77
N ALA A 60 28.82 19.14 -2.45
CA ALA A 60 29.88 19.81 -3.21
C ALA A 60 29.28 20.69 -4.32
N GLU A 61 28.29 20.20 -5.05
CA GLU A 61 27.57 20.94 -6.09
C GLU A 61 26.84 22.17 -5.50
N ALA A 62 26.17 22.02 -4.36
CA ALA A 62 25.51 23.13 -3.68
C ALA A 62 26.49 24.21 -3.19
N GLU A 63 27.73 23.83 -2.86
CA GLU A 63 28.81 24.74 -2.47
C GLU A 63 29.59 25.29 -3.68
N GLY A 64 29.23 24.95 -4.91
CA GLY A 64 29.97 25.34 -6.13
C GLY A 64 31.35 24.71 -6.25
N LYS A 65 31.61 23.61 -5.52
CA LYS A 65 32.86 22.85 -5.53
C LYS A 65 32.75 21.68 -6.50
N LYS A 66 33.90 21.30 -7.08
CA LYS A 66 33.98 20.09 -7.90
C LYS A 66 33.84 18.86 -7.00
N PRO A 67 32.95 17.90 -7.33
CA PRO A 67 32.83 16.65 -6.61
C PRO A 67 34.14 15.83 -6.62
N ASP A 68 34.31 15.01 -5.58
CA ASP A 68 35.47 14.10 -5.50
C ASP A 68 35.39 13.05 -6.62
N GLU A 69 36.55 12.81 -7.25
CA GLU A 69 36.67 11.83 -8.33
C GLU A 69 36.36 10.39 -7.86
N ALA A 70 36.69 10.05 -6.62
CA ALA A 70 36.39 8.75 -6.02
C ALA A 70 34.87 8.54 -5.88
N ASP A 71 34.14 9.56 -5.41
CA ASP A 71 32.70 9.52 -5.31
C ASP A 71 32.05 9.42 -6.70
N THR A 72 32.53 10.18 -7.66
CA THR A 72 32.04 10.14 -9.05
C THR A 72 32.27 8.76 -9.69
N LYS A 73 33.41 8.13 -9.48
CA LYS A 73 33.70 6.77 -9.94
C LYS A 73 32.81 5.74 -9.26
N LEU A 74 32.56 5.88 -7.94
CA LEU A 74 31.66 4.99 -7.21
C LEU A 74 30.22 5.09 -7.72
N LEU A 75 29.74 6.29 -7.99
CA LEU A 75 28.39 6.52 -8.56
C LEU A 75 28.25 5.94 -9.98
N ALA A 76 29.32 5.95 -10.77
CA ALA A 76 29.32 5.34 -12.10
C ALA A 76 29.15 3.81 -12.07
N THR A 77 29.37 3.17 -10.92
CA THR A 77 29.14 1.73 -10.72
C THR A 77 27.70 1.41 -10.32
N GLU A 78 26.88 2.42 -10.07
CA GLU A 78 25.51 2.21 -9.61
C GLU A 78 24.67 1.49 -10.67
N ARG A 79 24.07 0.37 -10.27
CA ARG A 79 23.12 -0.37 -11.09
C ARG A 79 21.71 -0.15 -10.52
N GLN A 80 20.84 0.33 -11.37
CA GLN A 80 19.44 0.53 -11.03
C GLN A 80 18.57 -0.50 -11.73
N LYS A 81 17.56 -1.01 -11.03
CA LYS A 81 16.51 -1.86 -11.58
C LYS A 81 15.14 -1.28 -11.30
N ALA A 82 14.22 -1.54 -12.20
CA ALA A 82 12.82 -1.17 -12.03
C ALA A 82 12.11 -2.16 -11.11
N PHE A 83 11.36 -1.64 -10.15
CA PHE A 83 10.54 -2.41 -9.22
C PHE A 83 9.12 -1.85 -9.19
N ALA A 84 8.14 -2.73 -9.02
CA ALA A 84 6.77 -2.32 -8.81
C ALA A 84 6.54 -1.90 -7.35
N ILE A 85 5.77 -0.83 -7.17
CA ILE A 85 5.23 -0.41 -5.87
C ILE A 85 3.71 -0.32 -6.01
N ALA A 86 3.00 -0.96 -5.08
CA ALA A 86 1.54 -0.86 -5.03
C ALA A 86 1.09 0.58 -4.74
N GLN A 87 0.07 1.03 -5.47
CA GLN A 87 -0.56 2.34 -5.30
C GLN A 87 -1.98 2.12 -4.78
N TYR A 88 -2.24 2.51 -3.54
CA TYR A 88 -3.59 2.45 -2.98
C TYR A 88 -4.41 3.66 -3.45
N SER A 89 -5.67 3.42 -3.76
CA SER A 89 -6.61 4.47 -4.21
C SER A 89 -7.32 5.16 -3.05
N ASP A 90 -7.58 4.42 -1.95
CA ASP A 90 -8.27 4.92 -0.76
C ASP A 90 -7.79 4.20 0.50
N VAL A 91 -8.07 4.79 1.65
CA VAL A 91 -7.81 4.19 2.97
C VAL A 91 -9.12 3.69 3.55
N MET A 92 -9.18 2.40 3.83
CA MET A 92 -10.32 1.76 4.47
C MET A 92 -10.17 1.85 5.99
N THR A 93 -10.89 2.78 6.64
CA THR A 93 -10.95 2.86 8.11
C THR A 93 -11.83 1.75 8.69
N ILE A 94 -11.73 1.49 10.00
CA ILE A 94 -12.59 0.52 10.69
C ILE A 94 -14.08 0.82 10.44
N ASP A 95 -14.50 2.07 10.49
CA ASP A 95 -15.89 2.47 10.25
C ASP A 95 -16.35 2.23 8.81
N LYS A 96 -15.50 2.52 7.83
CA LYS A 96 -15.77 2.20 6.42
C LYS A 96 -15.84 0.70 6.22
N PHE A 97 -14.94 -0.06 6.86
CA PHE A 97 -14.89 -1.51 6.77
C PHE A 97 -16.12 -2.17 7.45
N ALA A 98 -16.49 -1.71 8.64
CA ALA A 98 -17.69 -2.17 9.32
C ALA A 98 -18.96 -1.90 8.51
N ARG A 99 -19.05 -0.73 7.85
CA ARG A 99 -20.15 -0.42 6.93
C ARG A 99 -20.16 -1.38 5.74
N HIS A 100 -19.00 -1.66 5.16
CA HIS A 100 -18.88 -2.60 4.05
C HIS A 100 -19.34 -4.00 4.45
N ILE A 101 -18.88 -4.54 5.59
CA ILE A 101 -19.33 -5.84 6.12
C ILE A 101 -20.85 -5.87 6.29
N ALA A 102 -21.46 -4.81 6.83
CA ALA A 102 -22.90 -4.73 7.02
C ALA A 102 -23.70 -4.82 5.70
N THR A 103 -23.11 -4.41 4.56
CA THR A 103 -23.77 -4.51 3.24
C THR A 103 -23.80 -5.93 2.67
N HIS A 104 -23.01 -6.86 3.21
CA HIS A 104 -22.99 -8.26 2.78
C HIS A 104 -24.08 -9.13 3.44
N GLY A 105 -25.18 -8.54 3.88
CA GLY A 105 -26.31 -9.28 4.47
C GLY A 105 -26.09 -9.70 5.93
N SER A 106 -25.21 -9.00 6.64
CA SER A 106 -24.98 -9.22 8.07
C SER A 106 -26.26 -8.88 8.87
N VAL A 107 -26.54 -9.67 9.90
CA VAL A 107 -27.60 -9.40 10.90
C VAL A 107 -27.18 -8.30 11.89
N TYR A 108 -25.87 -7.96 11.93
CA TYR A 108 -25.31 -6.94 12.81
C TYR A 108 -25.29 -5.58 12.12
N HIS A 109 -25.58 -4.53 12.88
CA HIS A 109 -25.43 -3.16 12.41
C HIS A 109 -23.95 -2.76 12.35
N ARG A 110 -23.63 -1.76 11.53
CA ARG A 110 -22.26 -1.25 11.40
C ARG A 110 -21.62 -0.86 12.74
N ALA A 111 -22.43 -0.34 13.68
CA ALA A 111 -21.94 0.06 14.99
C ALA A 111 -21.50 -1.15 15.83
N ASP A 112 -22.24 -2.25 15.79
CA ASP A 112 -21.89 -3.49 16.49
C ASP A 112 -20.61 -4.08 15.92
N ILE A 113 -20.49 -4.10 14.59
CA ILE A 113 -19.30 -4.60 13.90
C ILE A 113 -18.07 -3.73 14.24
N ALA A 114 -18.21 -2.40 14.22
CA ALA A 114 -17.12 -1.50 14.57
C ALA A 114 -16.69 -1.70 16.04
N ALA A 115 -17.65 -1.81 16.98
CA ALA A 115 -17.36 -2.06 18.37
C ALA A 115 -16.60 -3.38 18.59
N ILE A 116 -17.02 -4.46 17.92
CA ILE A 116 -16.33 -5.76 17.99
C ILE A 116 -14.89 -5.65 17.45
N LEU A 117 -14.69 -4.92 16.35
CA LEU A 117 -13.34 -4.74 15.77
C LEU A 117 -12.42 -3.95 16.72
N TYR A 118 -12.91 -2.88 17.34
CA TYR A 118 -12.12 -2.13 18.34
C TYR A 118 -11.78 -3.00 19.56
N LEU A 119 -12.76 -3.72 20.11
CA LEU A 119 -12.52 -4.65 21.20
C LEU A 119 -11.52 -5.75 20.84
N ALA A 120 -11.57 -6.26 19.60
CA ALA A 120 -10.62 -7.25 19.12
C ALA A 120 -9.19 -6.69 19.11
N VAL A 121 -8.99 -5.44 18.67
CA VAL A 121 -7.68 -4.79 18.69
C VAL A 121 -7.14 -4.67 20.12
N ASP A 122 -7.97 -4.23 21.07
CA ASP A 122 -7.57 -4.09 22.47
C ASP A 122 -7.20 -5.44 23.10
N CYS A 123 -8.03 -6.46 22.89
CA CYS A 123 -7.75 -7.82 23.36
C CYS A 123 -6.48 -8.42 22.72
N MET A 124 -6.28 -8.18 21.42
CA MET A 124 -5.06 -8.64 20.73
C MET A 124 -3.82 -7.99 21.32
N ARG A 125 -3.86 -6.67 21.56
CA ARG A 125 -2.76 -5.94 22.18
C ARG A 125 -2.40 -6.52 23.55
N GLU A 126 -3.39 -6.79 24.38
CA GLU A 126 -3.20 -7.41 25.71
C GLU A 126 -2.51 -8.78 25.59
N GLN A 127 -3.04 -9.67 24.76
CA GLN A 127 -2.52 -11.02 24.59
C GLN A 127 -1.10 -11.04 23.98
N LEU A 128 -0.78 -10.11 23.07
CA LEU A 128 0.56 -9.97 22.50
C LEU A 128 1.56 -9.45 23.54
N LEU A 129 1.16 -8.54 24.45
CA LEU A 129 2.00 -8.08 25.55
C LEU A 129 2.28 -9.17 26.59
N GLU A 130 1.38 -10.15 26.74
CA GLU A 130 1.63 -11.37 27.53
C GLU A 130 2.56 -12.38 26.82
N GLY A 131 3.06 -12.04 25.63
CA GLY A 131 3.98 -12.89 24.85
C GLY A 131 3.30 -14.03 24.10
N LYS A 132 1.98 -13.97 23.91
CA LYS A 132 1.24 -15.00 23.16
C LYS A 132 1.29 -14.73 21.67
N LYS A 133 1.26 -15.81 20.88
CA LYS A 133 0.97 -15.78 19.45
C LYS A 133 -0.55 -15.94 19.27
N ILE A 134 -1.18 -15.07 18.49
CA ILE A 134 -2.61 -15.08 18.23
C ILE A 134 -2.84 -15.69 16.85
N ARG A 135 -3.62 -16.76 16.77
CA ARG A 135 -3.99 -17.42 15.52
C ARG A 135 -5.47 -17.21 15.23
N LEU A 136 -5.75 -16.48 14.13
CA LEU A 136 -7.10 -16.14 13.71
C LEU A 136 -7.53 -16.86 12.40
N GLY A 137 -7.10 -18.11 12.24
CA GLY A 137 -7.48 -18.93 11.09
C GLY A 137 -7.06 -18.28 9.76
N ASP A 138 -8.03 -18.08 8.87
CA ASP A 138 -7.79 -17.53 7.52
C ASP A 138 -7.32 -16.08 7.53
N LEU A 139 -7.57 -15.32 8.59
CA LEU A 139 -7.01 -13.97 8.75
C LEU A 139 -5.49 -14.00 8.95
N GLY A 140 -4.97 -15.05 9.59
CA GLY A 140 -3.55 -15.25 9.80
C GLY A 140 -3.11 -15.21 11.26
N ASP A 141 -1.81 -15.22 11.45
CA ASP A 141 -1.15 -15.29 12.73
C ASP A 141 -0.50 -13.95 13.07
N PHE A 142 -0.67 -13.51 14.32
CA PHE A 142 -0.01 -12.32 14.86
C PHE A 142 0.97 -12.74 15.96
N SER A 143 2.19 -12.21 15.90
CA SER A 143 3.25 -12.48 16.88
C SER A 143 4.11 -11.26 17.11
N VAL A 144 4.84 -11.27 18.21
CA VAL A 144 5.80 -10.21 18.56
C VAL A 144 7.19 -10.61 18.10
N ASN A 145 7.89 -9.67 17.47
CA ASN A 145 9.30 -9.76 17.14
C ASN A 145 10.08 -8.67 17.86
N LEU A 146 11.25 -9.03 18.41
CA LEU A 146 12.11 -8.12 19.16
C LEU A 146 13.33 -7.75 18.33
N SER A 147 13.68 -6.46 18.36
CA SER A 147 14.98 -5.98 17.89
C SER A 147 15.86 -5.66 19.10
N SER A 148 17.15 -5.99 19.06
CA SER A 148 18.05 -5.73 20.16
C SER A 148 19.44 -5.33 19.66
N LYS A 149 20.19 -4.61 20.53
CA LYS A 149 21.63 -4.44 20.39
C LYS A 149 22.31 -5.68 20.96
N GLY A 150 23.29 -6.22 20.23
CA GLY A 150 24.10 -7.35 20.70
C GLY A 150 24.91 -6.97 21.93
N ALA A 151 25.15 -7.95 22.80
CA ALA A 151 26.14 -7.89 23.87
C ALA A 151 27.28 -8.87 23.55
N ASP A 152 28.50 -8.62 24.05
CA ASP A 152 29.66 -9.45 23.75
C ASP A 152 29.56 -10.86 24.37
N LYS A 153 28.80 -10.98 25.46
CA LYS A 153 28.54 -12.25 26.15
C LYS A 153 27.06 -12.35 26.53
N ALA A 154 26.57 -13.58 26.63
CA ALA A 154 25.18 -13.86 27.02
C ALA A 154 24.83 -13.30 28.39
N GLU A 155 25.78 -13.37 29.37
CA GLU A 155 25.59 -12.89 30.72
C GLU A 155 25.49 -11.35 30.81
N ALA A 156 26.01 -10.63 29.81
CA ALA A 156 25.93 -9.18 29.72
C ALA A 156 24.64 -8.70 29.04
N PHE A 157 23.86 -9.62 28.45
CA PHE A 157 22.60 -9.28 27.81
C PHE A 157 21.49 -9.07 28.85
N SER A 158 20.79 -7.97 28.76
CA SER A 158 19.65 -7.64 29.61
C SER A 158 18.49 -7.07 28.79
N ALA A 159 17.33 -6.89 29.41
CA ALA A 159 16.17 -6.27 28.78
C ALA A 159 16.46 -4.85 28.21
N GLN A 160 17.44 -4.15 28.75
CA GLN A 160 17.87 -2.83 28.27
C GLN A 160 18.53 -2.89 26.88
N ASN A 161 18.96 -4.06 26.45
CA ASN A 161 19.48 -4.26 25.09
C ASN A 161 18.36 -4.32 24.04
N ILE A 162 17.10 -4.54 24.45
CA ILE A 162 15.94 -4.55 23.54
C ILE A 162 15.66 -3.12 23.11
N THR A 163 15.68 -2.88 21.81
CA THR A 163 15.54 -1.53 21.22
C THR A 163 14.19 -1.29 20.59
N ASP A 164 13.48 -2.34 20.18
CA ASP A 164 12.20 -2.22 19.50
C ASP A 164 11.37 -3.50 19.61
N VAL A 165 10.05 -3.34 19.57
CA VAL A 165 9.06 -4.42 19.61
C VAL A 165 8.11 -4.24 18.45
N LYS A 166 8.08 -5.20 17.52
CA LYS A 166 7.24 -5.14 16.32
C LYS A 166 6.21 -6.25 16.32
N VAL A 167 4.98 -5.90 15.97
CA VAL A 167 3.96 -6.91 15.67
C VAL A 167 4.15 -7.39 14.24
N MET A 168 4.32 -8.70 14.10
CA MET A 168 4.40 -9.38 12.81
C MET A 168 3.07 -10.05 12.50
N TRP A 169 2.60 -9.86 11.27
CA TRP A 169 1.47 -10.56 10.73
C TRP A 169 1.93 -11.56 9.68
N GLU A 170 1.55 -12.81 9.86
CA GLU A 170 1.73 -13.87 8.87
C GLU A 170 0.36 -14.17 8.24
N PRO A 171 0.19 -13.94 6.93
CA PRO A 171 -1.11 -14.08 6.28
C PRO A 171 -1.64 -15.52 6.35
N GLY A 172 -2.93 -15.66 6.59
CA GLY A 172 -3.64 -16.91 6.52
C GLY A 172 -3.86 -17.38 5.08
N THR A 173 -4.56 -18.51 4.92
CA THR A 173 -4.70 -19.18 3.62
C THR A 173 -5.36 -18.31 2.57
N GLU A 174 -6.41 -17.58 2.94
CA GLU A 174 -7.15 -16.70 2.02
C GLU A 174 -6.30 -15.56 1.44
N PHE A 175 -5.28 -15.10 2.18
CA PHE A 175 -4.40 -14.02 1.71
C PHE A 175 -3.17 -14.50 0.93
N LYS A 176 -2.86 -15.79 0.98
CA LYS A 176 -1.70 -16.36 0.26
C LYS A 176 -1.94 -16.51 -1.24
N THR A 177 -3.19 -16.57 -1.67
CA THR A 177 -3.61 -16.77 -3.07
C THR A 177 -3.83 -15.48 -3.84
N LEU A 178 -3.70 -14.32 -3.20
CA LEU A 178 -4.00 -13.00 -3.80
C LEU A 178 -3.28 -12.76 -5.14
N LEU A 179 -2.05 -13.26 -5.30
CA LEU A 179 -1.30 -13.08 -6.55
C LEU A 179 -1.97 -13.77 -7.74
N SER A 180 -2.57 -14.95 -7.53
CA SER A 180 -3.24 -15.71 -8.59
C SER A 180 -4.59 -15.12 -9.01
N GLU A 181 -5.18 -14.29 -8.14
CA GLU A 181 -6.49 -13.68 -8.36
C GLU A 181 -6.36 -12.20 -8.78
N ALA A 182 -5.20 -11.58 -8.53
CA ALA A 182 -4.99 -10.16 -8.76
C ALA A 182 -4.78 -9.84 -10.24
N GLU A 183 -5.46 -8.82 -10.72
CA GLU A 183 -5.15 -8.12 -11.95
C GLU A 183 -4.34 -6.86 -11.62
N PHE A 184 -3.38 -6.51 -12.48
CA PHE A 184 -2.47 -5.40 -12.23
C PHE A 184 -2.67 -4.28 -13.25
N ASN A 185 -2.81 -3.04 -12.76
CA ASN A 185 -2.95 -1.85 -13.59
C ASN A 185 -1.80 -0.86 -13.32
N LEU A 186 -1.06 -0.53 -14.38
CA LEU A 186 0.02 0.45 -14.29
C LEU A 186 -0.55 1.87 -14.22
N VAL A 187 -0.20 2.59 -13.16
CA VAL A 187 -0.60 3.99 -12.95
C VAL A 187 0.63 4.88 -12.73
N ALA A 188 0.47 6.18 -12.95
CA ALA A 188 1.50 7.14 -12.60
C ALA A 188 1.76 7.15 -11.09
N SER A 189 3.02 7.34 -10.68
CA SER A 189 3.36 7.50 -9.27
C SER A 189 2.66 8.71 -8.67
N ARG A 190 2.45 8.73 -7.35
CA ARG A 190 1.84 9.89 -6.66
C ARG A 190 2.65 11.16 -6.86
N ALA A 191 3.96 11.05 -6.86
CA ALA A 191 4.83 12.17 -7.11
C ALA A 191 4.66 12.71 -8.54
N ALA A 192 4.58 11.84 -9.56
CA ALA A 192 4.28 12.23 -10.92
C ALA A 192 2.90 12.91 -11.04
N GLN A 193 1.88 12.36 -10.39
CA GLN A 193 0.55 12.96 -10.33
C GLN A 193 0.57 14.35 -9.67
N ALA A 194 1.30 14.50 -8.55
CA ALA A 194 1.45 15.77 -7.86
C ALA A 194 2.17 16.82 -8.72
N LYS A 195 3.22 16.43 -9.48
CA LYS A 195 3.89 17.32 -10.44
C LYS A 195 2.94 17.82 -11.51
N VAL A 196 2.15 16.93 -12.10
CA VAL A 196 1.14 17.31 -13.09
C VAL A 196 0.13 18.29 -12.53
N LEU A 197 -0.37 18.03 -11.32
CA LEU A 197 -1.33 18.95 -10.67
C LEU A 197 -0.72 20.32 -10.34
N ARG A 198 0.55 20.37 -9.92
CA ARG A 198 1.26 21.65 -9.69
C ARG A 198 1.42 22.43 -10.98
N ALA A 199 1.84 21.76 -12.06
CA ALA A 199 2.00 22.39 -13.37
C ALA A 199 0.66 22.92 -13.92
N ILE A 200 -0.42 22.16 -13.80
CA ILE A 200 -1.77 22.63 -14.19
C ILE A 200 -2.16 23.88 -13.40
N LYS A 201 -1.91 23.91 -12.06
CA LYS A 201 -2.19 25.08 -11.23
C LYS A 201 -1.31 26.29 -11.59
N ALA A 202 -0.08 26.05 -12.04
CA ALA A 202 0.85 27.09 -12.48
C ALA A 202 0.57 27.56 -13.93
N GLY A 203 -0.34 26.92 -14.66
CA GLY A 203 -0.64 27.22 -16.08
C GLY A 203 0.44 26.72 -17.03
N GLU A 204 1.31 25.79 -16.59
CA GLU A 204 2.33 25.18 -17.43
C GLU A 204 1.71 24.13 -18.37
N SER A 205 2.08 24.17 -19.65
CA SER A 205 1.57 23.23 -20.65
C SER A 205 2.42 21.95 -20.78
N ASN A 206 3.65 21.95 -20.26
CA ASN A 206 4.59 20.83 -20.33
C ASN A 206 5.11 20.48 -18.94
N VAL A 207 5.09 19.18 -18.62
CA VAL A 207 5.63 18.64 -17.36
C VAL A 207 6.69 17.60 -17.69
N ASP A 208 7.93 17.84 -17.26
CA ASP A 208 8.99 16.85 -17.39
C ASP A 208 8.86 15.81 -16.28
N LEU A 209 8.39 14.61 -16.64
CA LEU A 209 8.28 13.46 -15.74
C LEU A 209 9.51 12.54 -15.77
N SER A 210 10.52 12.86 -16.59
CA SER A 210 11.74 12.06 -16.75
C SER A 210 12.74 12.26 -15.60
N GLN A 211 12.66 13.37 -14.90
CA GLN A 211 13.50 13.61 -13.73
C GLN A 211 13.00 12.81 -12.52
N PRO A 212 13.91 12.10 -11.82
CA PRO A 212 13.54 11.41 -10.58
C PRO A 212 12.95 12.42 -9.59
N ASP A 213 11.83 12.04 -8.98
CA ASP A 213 11.23 12.85 -7.92
C ASP A 213 12.22 12.97 -6.77
N ILE A 214 12.81 14.15 -6.59
CA ILE A 214 13.46 14.51 -5.34
C ILE A 214 12.31 14.70 -4.35
N PRO A 215 12.24 13.93 -3.26
CA PRO A 215 11.23 14.17 -2.24
C PRO A 215 11.41 15.61 -1.75
N ASP A 216 10.41 16.45 -1.97
CA ASP A 216 10.35 17.77 -1.36
C ASP A 216 10.17 17.53 0.15
N GLU A 217 11.11 17.99 0.97
CA GLU A 217 11.13 17.81 2.43
C GLU A 217 9.90 18.43 3.13
N GLY A 218 8.89 18.85 2.39
CA GLY A 218 7.69 19.53 2.86
C GLY A 218 6.36 18.88 2.48
N ASP A 219 6.32 17.67 1.89
CA ASP A 219 5.04 17.04 1.55
C ASP A 219 4.49 16.20 2.72
N PRO A 220 3.43 16.67 3.41
CA PRO A 220 2.80 15.95 4.52
C PRO A 220 2.11 14.64 4.09
N SER A 221 2.08 14.33 2.80
CA SER A 221 1.46 13.11 2.25
C SER A 221 2.43 11.92 2.09
N ASN A 222 3.71 12.08 2.48
CA ASN A 222 4.70 10.99 2.46
C ASN A 222 5.02 10.51 3.88
N PRO A 223 4.36 9.48 4.41
CA PRO A 223 4.68 8.92 5.72
C PRO A 223 5.89 7.99 5.62
N SER A 224 7.07 8.53 5.38
CA SER A 224 8.32 7.81 5.61
C SER A 224 8.76 8.05 7.05
N GLY A 225 8.38 7.13 7.95
CA GLY A 225 9.10 6.83 9.18
C GLY A 225 9.39 8.02 10.10
N GLY A 226 8.38 8.58 10.73
CA GLY A 226 8.54 9.48 11.86
C GLY A 226 7.63 9.02 13.00
N SER A 227 8.17 8.84 14.19
CA SER A 227 7.43 8.58 15.40
C SER A 227 6.45 9.73 15.64
N GLY A 228 5.19 9.55 15.30
CA GLY A 228 4.12 10.49 15.60
C GLY A 228 3.69 10.31 17.04
N THR A 229 3.92 11.30 17.86
CA THR A 229 3.15 11.48 19.09
C THR A 229 1.73 11.83 18.69
N ASP A 230 0.81 10.93 19.00
CA ASP A 230 -0.62 11.06 18.80
C ASP A 230 -1.14 12.07 19.86
N GLU A 231 -1.28 13.34 19.49
CA GLU A 231 -2.08 14.28 20.25
C GLU A 231 -3.53 14.16 19.78
N GLY A 232 -4.33 13.52 20.65
CA GLY A 232 -5.75 13.31 20.43
C GLY A 232 -6.52 14.63 20.28
N ASP A 233 -7.15 14.79 19.14
CA ASP A 233 -8.22 15.74 18.93
C ASP A 233 -9.53 15.13 19.46
N ASN A 234 -10.02 15.64 20.56
CA ASN A 234 -11.25 15.25 21.23
C ASN A 234 -12.39 16.17 20.75
N PRO A 235 -13.39 15.69 19.98
CA PRO A 235 -14.49 16.52 19.51
C PRO A 235 -15.72 16.49 20.42
N ASP A 236 -15.58 16.39 21.75
CA ASP A 236 -16.69 16.51 22.71
C ASP A 236 -16.51 17.74 23.62
N GLN A 237 -16.76 18.91 23.04
CA GLN A 237 -17.22 20.11 23.78
C GLN A 237 -18.16 20.91 22.89
N LEU A 238 -19.44 20.56 22.92
CA LEU A 238 -20.61 21.44 22.99
C LEU A 238 -21.88 20.59 23.01
#